data_105fc42f120ef44d78c091bac553a72a
#
_entry.id   105fc42f120ef44d78c091bac553a72a
#
_cell.length_a   1.000
_cell.length_b   1.000
_cell.length_c   1.000
_cell.angle_alpha   90.00
_cell.angle_beta   90.00
_cell.angle_gamma   90.00
#
_symmetry.space_group_name_H-M   'P 1'
#
loop_
_entity.id
_entity.type
_entity.pdbx_description
1 polymer ?
#
loop_
_entity_poly.entity_id
_entity_poly.type
_entity_poly.pdbx_seq_one_letter_code
_entity_poly.pdbx_strand_id
1 'polypeptide(L)'
;MKMTSFTVHGEPQGKARPRAVKQSGAMHIYTPQKTKDYEREIAMAYKTQCSGMFSGAVEMEIHAYYTIPKSASRKRVLDMVSDIERPTKKPDGDNIAKAVCDALNGLAYKDDSQIVDLTVRKYYSKFPHVQVFISEAKTDGESH
;
A
#
# COMPACT_ATOMS: atom_id res chain seq x y z
N MET A 1 18.98 -10.30 -9.40
CA MET A 1 18.31 -9.45 -8.40
C MET A 1 16.88 -9.93 -8.23
N LYS A 2 16.47 -10.16 -6.98
CA LYS A 2 15.11 -10.62 -6.70
C LYS A 2 14.12 -9.46 -6.84
N MET A 3 13.03 -9.71 -7.55
CA MET A 3 11.92 -8.76 -7.73
C MET A 3 10.61 -9.50 -7.66
N THR A 4 9.58 -8.87 -7.11
CA THR A 4 8.24 -9.41 -7.13
C THR A 4 7.22 -8.28 -7.16
N SER A 5 6.00 -8.60 -7.58
CA SER A 5 4.89 -7.63 -7.56
C SER A 5 3.58 -8.34 -7.35
N PHE A 6 2.61 -7.62 -6.80
CA PHE A 6 1.28 -8.17 -6.60
C PHE A 6 0.25 -7.05 -6.62
N THR A 7 -1.02 -7.43 -6.81
CA THR A 7 -2.15 -6.51 -6.89
C THR A 7 -3.15 -6.81 -5.78
N VAL A 8 -3.62 -5.74 -5.13
CA VAL A 8 -4.71 -5.81 -4.15
C VAL A 8 -5.90 -5.09 -4.78
N HIS A 9 -6.96 -5.82 -5.11
CA HIS A 9 -8.15 -5.25 -5.74
C HIS A 9 -9.00 -4.47 -4.75
N GLY A 10 -9.68 -3.44 -5.22
CA GLY A 10 -10.53 -2.60 -4.41
C GLY A 10 -9.92 -1.23 -4.14
N GLU A 11 -10.72 -0.34 -3.56
CA GLU A 11 -10.28 1.01 -3.24
C GLU A 11 -9.07 1.00 -2.30
N PRO A 12 -8.06 1.85 -2.57
CA PRO A 12 -6.95 2.00 -1.63
C PRO A 12 -7.46 2.43 -0.26
N GLN A 13 -6.89 1.82 0.78
CA GLN A 13 -7.21 2.16 2.17
C GLN A 13 -5.94 2.50 2.92
N GLY A 14 -6.06 3.38 3.90
CA GLY A 14 -4.94 3.77 4.73
C GLY A 14 -4.99 3.08 6.08
N LYS A 15 -3.84 3.05 6.73
CA LYS A 15 -3.74 2.57 8.11
C LYS A 15 -4.47 3.54 9.03
N ALA A 16 -5.55 3.10 9.67
CA ALA A 16 -6.24 3.91 10.64
C ALA A 16 -5.43 3.96 11.94
N ARG A 17 -5.49 5.09 12.63
CA ARG A 17 -4.83 5.23 13.92
C ARG A 17 -5.49 4.30 14.94
N PRO A 18 -4.73 3.69 15.85
CA PRO A 18 -5.31 2.94 16.95
C PRO A 18 -6.28 3.81 17.72
N ARG A 19 -7.39 3.23 18.14
CA ARG A 19 -8.42 3.94 18.91
C ARG A 19 -8.34 3.52 20.37
N ALA A 20 -8.59 4.50 21.26
CA ALA A 20 -8.64 4.25 22.70
C ALA A 20 -10.09 4.20 23.15
N VAL A 21 -10.42 3.16 23.92
CA VAL A 21 -11.77 2.99 24.50
C VAL A 21 -11.63 2.77 25.99
N LYS A 22 -12.45 3.47 26.79
CA LYS A 22 -12.48 3.28 28.22
C LYS A 22 -13.47 2.16 28.55
N GLN A 23 -12.96 1.07 29.12
CA GLN A 23 -13.77 -0.08 29.53
C GLN A 23 -13.40 -0.47 30.93
N SER A 24 -14.40 -0.64 31.80
CA SER A 24 -14.20 -1.07 33.19
C SER A 24 -13.16 -0.23 33.93
N GLY A 25 -13.12 1.07 33.68
CA GLY A 25 -12.22 1.99 34.34
C GLY A 25 -10.80 2.02 33.77
N ALA A 26 -10.50 1.21 32.77
CA ALA A 26 -9.18 1.16 32.11
C ALA A 26 -9.27 1.59 30.65
N MET A 27 -8.16 2.15 30.12
CA MET A 27 -8.07 2.51 28.71
C MET A 27 -7.56 1.31 27.92
N HIS A 28 -8.27 0.98 26.84
CA HIS A 28 -7.88 -0.08 25.92
C HIS A 28 -7.60 0.54 24.56
N ILE A 29 -6.46 0.18 23.97
CA ILE A 29 -6.06 0.64 22.64
C ILE A 29 -6.25 -0.50 21.66
N TYR A 30 -6.92 -0.24 20.54
CA TYR A 30 -7.16 -1.26 19.54
C TYR A 30 -7.03 -0.70 18.12
N THR A 31 -6.70 -1.57 17.17
CA THR A 31 -6.69 -1.24 15.74
C THR A 31 -8.09 -1.47 15.18
N PRO A 32 -8.68 -0.49 14.47
CA PRO A 32 -10.01 -0.67 13.88
C PRO A 32 -10.09 -1.91 13.00
N GLN A 33 -11.24 -2.58 13.01
CA GLN A 33 -11.44 -3.83 12.27
C GLN A 33 -11.22 -3.65 10.76
N LYS A 34 -11.64 -2.53 10.21
CA LYS A 34 -11.45 -2.21 8.80
C LYS A 34 -9.98 -2.25 8.39
N THR A 35 -9.10 -1.73 9.24
CA THR A 35 -7.67 -1.74 9.00
C THR A 35 -7.13 -3.17 9.04
N LYS A 36 -7.57 -3.96 10.01
CA LYS A 36 -7.15 -5.37 10.12
C LYS A 36 -7.58 -6.17 8.91
N ASP A 37 -8.81 -5.93 8.44
CA ASP A 37 -9.35 -6.62 7.27
C ASP A 37 -8.55 -6.28 6.01
N TYR A 38 -8.22 -5.01 5.83
CA TYR A 38 -7.44 -4.58 4.68
C TYR A 38 -6.02 -5.15 4.71
N GLU A 39 -5.38 -5.15 5.88
CA GLU A 39 -4.06 -5.75 6.02
C GLU A 39 -4.09 -7.24 5.71
N ARG A 40 -5.18 -7.92 6.08
CA ARG A 40 -5.37 -9.33 5.75
C ARG A 40 -5.51 -9.55 4.25
N GLU A 41 -6.23 -8.65 3.56
CA GLU A 41 -6.35 -8.70 2.10
C GLU A 41 -5.00 -8.53 1.42
N ILE A 42 -4.18 -7.59 1.89
CA ILE A 42 -2.84 -7.37 1.36
C ILE A 42 -1.98 -8.62 1.58
N ALA A 43 -2.00 -9.17 2.78
CA ALA A 43 -1.23 -10.37 3.11
C ALA A 43 -1.65 -11.56 2.24
N MET A 44 -2.95 -11.74 2.03
CA MET A 44 -3.48 -12.81 1.21
C MET A 44 -3.06 -12.64 -0.27
N ALA A 45 -3.12 -11.41 -0.78
CA ALA A 45 -2.70 -11.11 -2.15
C ALA A 45 -1.22 -11.47 -2.34
N TYR A 46 -0.38 -11.12 -1.37
CA TYR A 46 1.03 -11.47 -1.43
C TYR A 46 1.22 -12.99 -1.44
N LYS A 47 0.55 -13.70 -0.54
CA LYS A 47 0.69 -15.17 -0.42
C LYS A 47 0.24 -15.89 -1.66
N THR A 48 -0.79 -15.39 -2.36
CA THR A 48 -1.31 -16.05 -3.56
C THR A 48 -0.54 -15.70 -4.82
N GLN A 49 0.05 -14.52 -4.88
CA GLN A 49 0.72 -14.02 -6.09
C GLN A 49 2.24 -14.09 -6.03
N CYS A 50 2.79 -14.16 -4.84
CA CYS A 50 4.23 -14.12 -4.61
C CYS A 50 4.67 -15.23 -3.69
N SER A 51 5.98 -15.45 -3.61
CA SER A 51 6.56 -16.41 -2.67
C SER A 51 7.92 -15.92 -2.19
N GLY A 52 8.33 -16.42 -1.05
CA GLY A 52 9.65 -16.13 -0.49
C GLY A 52 9.71 -14.84 0.30
N MET A 53 10.88 -14.58 0.82
CA MET A 53 11.12 -13.46 1.72
C MET A 53 12.45 -12.81 1.37
N PHE A 54 12.49 -11.48 1.43
CA PHE A 54 13.71 -10.72 1.22
C PHE A 54 14.50 -10.67 2.53
N SER A 55 15.80 -10.97 2.47
CA SER A 55 16.63 -11.01 3.68
C SER A 55 17.42 -9.74 3.95
N GLY A 56 17.61 -8.90 2.93
CA GLY A 56 18.41 -7.68 3.04
C GLY A 56 17.62 -6.42 2.84
N ALA A 57 18.29 -5.35 2.43
CA ALA A 57 17.64 -4.07 2.15
C ALA A 57 16.68 -4.19 0.98
N VAL A 58 15.54 -3.54 1.09
CA VAL A 58 14.41 -3.67 0.16
C VAL A 58 14.04 -2.29 -0.39
N GLU A 59 13.68 -2.26 -1.66
CA GLU A 59 13.09 -1.12 -2.32
C GLU A 59 11.63 -1.45 -2.60
N MET A 60 10.70 -0.55 -2.23
CA MET A 60 9.28 -0.75 -2.43
C MET A 60 8.67 0.42 -3.17
N GLU A 61 7.84 0.11 -4.16
CA GLU A 61 7.05 1.12 -4.88
C GLU A 61 5.59 0.70 -4.85
N ILE A 62 4.71 1.63 -4.48
CA ILE A 62 3.28 1.40 -4.33
C ILE A 62 2.55 2.34 -5.27
N HIS A 63 1.71 1.79 -6.14
CA HIS A 63 0.83 2.57 -7.02
C HIS A 63 -0.60 2.35 -6.56
N ALA A 64 -1.24 3.41 -6.08
CA ALA A 64 -2.61 3.36 -5.57
C ALA A 64 -3.55 3.98 -6.61
N TYR A 65 -4.52 3.19 -7.08
CA TYR A 65 -5.48 3.58 -8.09
C TYR A 65 -6.85 3.78 -7.44
N TYR A 66 -7.31 5.04 -7.45
CA TYR A 66 -8.59 5.45 -6.88
C TYR A 66 -9.67 5.43 -7.94
N THR A 67 -10.90 5.09 -7.56
CA THR A 67 -12.03 5.10 -8.47
C THR A 67 -12.27 6.50 -9.03
N ILE A 68 -12.48 6.60 -10.33
CA ILE A 68 -12.91 7.83 -10.97
C ILE A 68 -14.32 8.16 -10.50
N PRO A 69 -14.58 9.37 -9.94
CA PRO A 69 -15.92 9.73 -9.48
C PRO A 69 -16.95 9.65 -10.59
N LYS A 70 -18.13 9.12 -10.28
CA LYS A 70 -19.22 9.03 -11.26
C LYS A 70 -19.67 10.41 -11.75
N SER A 71 -19.49 11.44 -10.94
CA SER A 71 -19.86 12.81 -11.26
C SER A 71 -18.86 13.54 -12.16
N ALA A 72 -17.72 12.91 -12.48
CA ALA A 72 -16.69 13.55 -13.27
C ALA A 72 -17.16 13.77 -14.71
N SER A 73 -16.89 14.97 -15.25
CA SER A 73 -17.19 15.29 -16.64
C SER A 73 -16.31 14.48 -17.58
N ARG A 74 -16.67 14.42 -18.87
CA ARG A 74 -15.87 13.70 -19.87
C ARG A 74 -14.44 14.20 -19.92
N LYS A 75 -14.26 15.53 -19.85
CA LYS A 75 -12.93 16.13 -19.86
C LYS A 75 -12.12 15.67 -18.66
N ARG A 76 -12.72 15.69 -17.48
CA ARG A 76 -12.04 15.25 -16.27
C ARG A 76 -11.69 13.76 -16.31
N VAL A 77 -12.60 12.92 -16.84
CA VAL A 77 -12.32 11.49 -16.98
C VAL A 77 -11.10 11.28 -17.87
N LEU A 78 -11.00 12.00 -18.98
CA LEU A 78 -9.83 11.91 -19.87
C LEU A 78 -8.56 12.32 -19.14
N ASP A 79 -8.62 13.41 -18.37
CA ASP A 79 -7.47 13.89 -17.61
C ASP A 79 -7.06 12.87 -16.51
N MET A 80 -8.05 12.24 -15.91
CA MET A 80 -7.80 11.22 -14.88
C MET A 80 -7.16 9.95 -15.46
N VAL A 81 -7.67 9.44 -16.57
CA VAL A 81 -7.10 8.23 -17.19
C VAL A 81 -5.74 8.51 -17.84
N SER A 82 -5.45 9.76 -18.14
CA SER A 82 -4.17 10.17 -18.71
C SER A 82 -3.16 10.63 -17.68
N ASP A 83 -3.52 10.51 -16.38
CA ASP A 83 -2.68 10.89 -15.24
C ASP A 83 -2.36 12.39 -15.18
N ILE A 84 -3.16 13.21 -15.87
CA ILE A 84 -3.08 14.68 -15.79
C ILE A 84 -3.73 15.14 -14.49
N GLU A 85 -4.91 14.61 -14.17
CA GLU A 85 -5.56 14.84 -12.88
C GLU A 85 -5.31 13.62 -11.97
N ARG A 86 -4.75 13.87 -10.79
CA ARG A 86 -4.42 12.80 -9.84
C ARG A 86 -5.14 13.02 -8.52
N PRO A 87 -5.40 11.94 -7.75
CA PRO A 87 -6.16 12.08 -6.50
C PRO A 87 -5.37 12.85 -5.43
N THR A 88 -6.00 13.90 -4.90
CA THR A 88 -5.44 14.68 -3.79
C THR A 88 -6.25 14.48 -2.51
N LYS A 89 -7.03 13.40 -2.44
CA LYS A 89 -7.91 13.08 -1.33
C LYS A 89 -7.40 11.88 -0.55
N LYS A 90 -8.03 11.63 0.60
CA LYS A 90 -7.71 10.46 1.43
C LYS A 90 -7.99 9.15 0.69
N PRO A 91 -7.31 8.07 1.04
CA PRO A 91 -6.27 8.01 2.05
C PRO A 91 -4.96 8.66 1.59
N ASP A 92 -4.20 9.18 2.56
CA ASP A 92 -2.91 9.81 2.29
C ASP A 92 -1.87 8.76 1.89
N GLY A 93 -0.88 9.17 1.11
CA GLY A 93 0.16 8.25 0.63
C GLY A 93 0.92 7.54 1.76
N ASP A 94 1.26 8.26 2.83
CA ASP A 94 1.97 7.67 3.96
C ASP A 94 1.11 6.64 4.70
N ASN A 95 -0.20 6.85 4.78
CA ASN A 95 -1.11 5.90 5.42
C ASN A 95 -1.30 4.63 4.58
N ILE A 96 -1.31 4.77 3.26
CA ILE A 96 -1.34 3.61 2.34
C ILE A 96 -0.06 2.81 2.51
N ALA A 97 1.09 3.49 2.51
CA ALA A 97 2.39 2.84 2.69
C ALA A 97 2.44 2.07 4.00
N LYS A 98 1.94 2.68 5.08
CA LYS A 98 1.96 2.04 6.39
C LYS A 98 1.11 0.77 6.41
N ALA A 99 -0.06 0.79 5.79
CA ALA A 99 -0.93 -0.39 5.71
C ALA A 99 -0.22 -1.53 4.97
N VAL A 100 0.40 -1.23 3.83
CA VAL A 100 1.12 -2.22 3.03
C VAL A 100 2.33 -2.75 3.79
N CYS A 101 3.15 -1.86 4.34
CA CYS A 101 4.38 -2.26 5.03
C CYS A 101 4.08 -3.12 6.26
N ASP A 102 3.06 -2.75 7.04
CA ASP A 102 2.69 -3.52 8.23
C ASP A 102 2.11 -4.89 7.87
N ALA A 103 1.31 -4.95 6.80
CA ALA A 103 0.71 -6.21 6.36
C ALA A 103 1.75 -7.22 5.90
N LEU A 104 2.87 -6.76 5.38
CA LEU A 104 3.92 -7.62 4.81
C LEU A 104 5.00 -8.02 5.83
N ASN A 105 4.94 -7.49 7.06
CA ASN A 105 5.86 -7.89 8.12
C ASN A 105 5.76 -9.40 8.37
N GLY A 106 6.90 -10.08 8.32
CA GLY A 106 6.96 -11.52 8.51
C GLY A 106 6.55 -12.32 7.28
N LEU A 107 6.23 -11.67 6.16
CA LEU A 107 5.86 -12.34 4.90
C LEU A 107 6.85 -12.03 3.79
N ALA A 108 6.93 -10.76 3.38
CA ALA A 108 7.83 -10.33 2.30
C ALA A 108 9.23 -10.05 2.84
N TYR A 109 9.33 -9.71 4.09
CA TYR A 109 10.58 -9.42 4.80
C TYR A 109 10.33 -9.67 6.28
N LYS A 110 11.39 -9.75 7.05
CA LYS A 110 11.26 -9.99 8.49
C LYS A 110 10.63 -8.78 9.18
N ASP A 111 11.10 -7.58 8.79
CA ASP A 111 10.63 -6.34 9.39
C ASP A 111 10.72 -5.20 8.38
N ASP A 112 9.78 -4.25 8.46
CA ASP A 112 9.72 -3.12 7.52
C ASP A 112 10.89 -2.15 7.68
N SER A 113 11.71 -2.30 8.72
CA SER A 113 12.98 -1.57 8.83
C SER A 113 13.95 -1.91 7.70
N GLN A 114 13.71 -3.02 6.98
CA GLN A 114 14.51 -3.40 5.81
C GLN A 114 14.22 -2.52 4.60
N ILE A 115 13.12 -1.78 4.60
CA ILE A 115 12.74 -0.91 3.48
C ILE A 115 13.59 0.35 3.55
N VAL A 116 14.49 0.51 2.58
CA VAL A 116 15.41 1.66 2.52
C VAL A 116 15.01 2.68 1.47
N ASP A 117 14.19 2.27 0.49
CA ASP A 117 13.61 3.16 -0.53
C ASP A 117 12.13 2.87 -0.62
N LEU A 118 11.31 3.91 -0.50
CA LEU A 118 9.86 3.79 -0.52
C LEU A 118 9.27 4.88 -1.39
N THR A 119 8.49 4.49 -2.41
CA THR A 119 7.82 5.42 -3.30
C THR A 119 6.33 5.10 -3.30
N VAL A 120 5.50 6.12 -3.18
CA VAL A 120 4.04 5.97 -3.29
C VAL A 120 3.55 6.93 -4.38
N ARG A 121 2.78 6.38 -5.32
CA ARG A 121 2.18 7.16 -6.40
C ARG A 121 0.68 6.94 -6.39
N LYS A 122 -0.08 8.02 -6.56
CA LYS A 122 -1.55 7.98 -6.53
C LYS A 122 -2.07 8.33 -7.91
N TYR A 123 -2.98 7.51 -8.42
CA TYR A 123 -3.60 7.66 -9.74
C TYR A 123 -5.09 7.39 -9.65
N TYR A 124 -5.83 7.78 -10.68
CA TYR A 124 -7.21 7.36 -10.87
C TYR A 124 -7.29 6.21 -11.85
N SER A 125 -8.31 5.36 -11.68
CA SER A 125 -8.57 4.26 -12.59
C SER A 125 -10.05 3.91 -12.56
N LYS A 126 -10.54 3.32 -13.64
CA LYS A 126 -11.88 2.76 -13.68
C LYS A 126 -11.99 1.51 -12.80
N PHE A 127 -10.86 0.88 -12.52
CA PHE A 127 -10.78 -0.33 -11.67
C PHE A 127 -9.85 -0.04 -10.49
N PRO A 128 -10.41 0.30 -9.33
CA PRO A 128 -9.57 0.65 -8.18
C PRO A 128 -8.74 -0.55 -7.71
N HIS A 129 -7.50 -0.30 -7.40
CA HIS A 129 -6.59 -1.33 -6.90
C HIS A 129 -5.31 -0.69 -6.38
N VAL A 130 -4.50 -1.50 -5.71
CA VAL A 130 -3.15 -1.09 -5.31
C VAL A 130 -2.17 -2.09 -5.90
N GLN A 131 -1.17 -1.60 -6.60
CA GLN A 131 -0.10 -2.40 -7.17
C GLN A 131 1.16 -2.19 -6.35
N VAL A 132 1.77 -3.28 -5.87
CA VAL A 132 2.97 -3.20 -5.03
C VAL A 132 4.13 -3.89 -5.74
N PHE A 133 5.26 -3.20 -5.82
CA PHE A 133 6.49 -3.71 -6.40
C PHE A 133 7.55 -3.77 -5.30
N ILE A 134 8.20 -4.90 -5.15
CA ILE A 134 9.24 -5.11 -4.13
C ILE A 134 10.47 -5.68 -4.82
N SER A 135 11.64 -5.10 -4.55
CA SER A 135 12.89 -5.59 -5.09
C SER A 135 14.02 -5.41 -4.08
N GLU A 136 15.10 -6.14 -4.30
CA GLU A 136 16.33 -5.91 -3.54
C GLU A 136 16.83 -4.51 -3.82
N ALA A 137 17.14 -3.76 -2.78
CA ALA A 137 17.67 -2.41 -2.96
C ALA A 137 19.05 -2.47 -3.60
N LYS A 138 19.31 -1.52 -4.51
CA LYS A 138 20.60 -1.40 -5.14
C LYS A 138 21.63 -0.90 -4.13
N THR A 139 22.82 -1.47 -4.17
CA THR A 139 23.94 -0.98 -3.39
C THR A 139 24.80 -0.07 -4.29
N ASP A 140 25.65 0.75 -3.67
CA ASP A 140 26.51 1.66 -4.43
C ASP A 140 27.42 0.89 -5.41
N GLY A 141 27.78 -0.34 -5.08
CA GLY A 141 28.59 -1.19 -5.96
C GLY A 141 27.86 -1.76 -7.16
N GLU A 142 26.54 -1.65 -7.21
CA GLU A 142 25.69 -2.22 -8.27
C GLU A 142 25.19 -1.18 -9.28
N SER A 143 25.56 0.06 -9.12
CA SER A 143 24.98 1.17 -9.88
C SER A 143 25.72 1.45 -11.19
N HIS A 144 26.04 0.46 -11.93
CA HIS A 144 26.80 0.65 -13.19
C HIS A 144 26.02 0.28 -14.40
#